data_c0ef7e80d357726ec24bf7172fea2ab9
#
_entry.id   c0ef7e80d357726ec24bf7172fea2ab9
#
_cell.length_a   1.000
_cell.length_b   1.000
_cell.length_c   1.000
_cell.angle_alpha   90.00
_cell.angle_beta   90.00
_cell.angle_gamma   90.00
#
_symmetry.space_group_name_H-M   'P 1'
#
loop_
_entity.id
_entity.type
_entity.pdbx_description
1 polymer ?
#
loop_
_entity_poly.entity_id
_entity_poly.type
_entity_poly.pdbx_seq_one_letter_code
_entity_poly.pdbx_strand_id
1 'polypeptide(L)'
;MKIKMLLGSTLAAGLLAGCCWEKCEHGEKNGEARQAKLMAGAKVSKETAQASALAKVPNGTVKESELEKEHGKLIWSFDITTPDSKDIKEVAVDAITGDVISVETETPADQAKEAAEDAAKAKKGEDKD
;
A
#
# COMPACT_ATOMS: atom_id res chain seq x y z
N MET A 1 -8.26 7.05 7.64
CA MET A 1 -8.88 6.36 6.49
C MET A 1 -7.76 5.88 5.59
N LYS A 2 -7.48 4.61 5.61
CA LYS A 2 -6.41 4.02 4.80
C LYS A 2 -7.00 3.56 3.48
N ILE A 3 -6.52 4.12 2.37
CA ILE A 3 -6.92 3.68 1.03
C ILE A 3 -5.86 2.69 0.58
N LYS A 4 -6.17 1.40 0.66
CA LYS A 4 -5.31 0.36 0.09
C LYS A 4 -5.68 0.15 -1.38
N MET A 5 -4.78 0.52 -2.29
CA MET A 5 -4.88 0.15 -3.70
C MET A 5 -4.18 -1.20 -3.90
N LEU A 6 -4.98 -2.23 -4.13
CA LEU A 6 -4.50 -3.53 -4.58
C LEU A 6 -4.16 -3.46 -6.08
N LEU A 7 -2.89 -3.45 -6.41
CA LEU A 7 -2.43 -3.68 -7.79
C LEU A 7 -2.23 -5.17 -8.03
N GLY A 8 -3.25 -5.79 -8.61
CA GLY A 8 -3.15 -7.15 -9.12
C GLY A 8 -2.33 -7.18 -10.41
N SER A 9 -1.17 -7.85 -10.37
CA SER A 9 -0.33 -8.11 -11.55
C SER A 9 -0.83 -9.37 -12.26
N THR A 10 -1.51 -9.22 -13.38
CA THR A 10 -1.78 -10.32 -14.31
C THR A 10 -0.90 -10.15 -15.55
N LEU A 11 0.09 -11.04 -15.70
CA LEU A 11 0.76 -11.27 -16.97
C LEU A 11 -0.16 -12.06 -17.90
N ALA A 12 -0.55 -11.46 -19.02
CA ALA A 12 -1.06 -12.21 -20.18
C ALA A 12 -0.39 -11.68 -21.43
N ALA A 13 0.45 -12.53 -22.03
CA ALA A 13 0.99 -12.31 -23.35
C ALA A 13 -0.09 -12.57 -24.41
N GLY A 14 -0.28 -11.62 -25.33
CA GLY A 14 -1.14 -11.80 -26.51
C GLY A 14 -0.85 -10.73 -27.53
N LEU A 15 -0.14 -11.10 -28.60
CA LEU A 15 -0.01 -10.32 -29.83
C LEU A 15 -1.37 -10.20 -30.53
N LEU A 16 -1.72 -8.99 -31.02
CA LEU A 16 -2.14 -8.72 -32.40
C LEU A 16 -2.66 -7.30 -32.56
N ALA A 17 -1.96 -6.60 -33.42
CA ALA A 17 -2.43 -5.61 -34.43
C ALA A 17 -3.57 -4.64 -34.11
N GLY A 18 -3.21 -3.36 -34.13
CA GLY A 18 -3.95 -2.33 -34.89
C GLY A 18 -5.18 -1.76 -34.23
N CYS A 19 -5.05 -0.56 -33.81
CA CYS A 19 -5.88 0.60 -34.05
C CYS A 19 -5.74 1.60 -32.92
N CYS A 20 -5.40 2.81 -33.30
CA CYS A 20 -5.50 4.03 -32.51
C CYS A 20 -6.65 4.04 -31.51
N TRP A 21 -6.33 4.13 -30.24
CA TRP A 21 -7.12 4.87 -29.28
C TRP A 21 -6.23 5.50 -28.22
N GLU A 22 -5.74 6.66 -28.57
CA GLU A 22 -5.29 7.66 -27.61
C GLU A 22 -6.52 8.09 -26.81
N LYS A 23 -6.67 7.57 -25.60
CA LYS A 23 -7.35 8.32 -24.52
C LYS A 23 -7.40 7.47 -23.24
N CYS A 24 -6.94 8.11 -22.21
CA CYS A 24 -7.11 7.86 -20.78
C CYS A 24 -5.90 7.34 -20.02
N GLU A 25 -4.76 8.02 -20.12
CA GLU A 25 -3.68 7.95 -19.15
C GLU A 25 -3.66 9.19 -18.24
N HIS A 26 -4.76 9.48 -17.55
CA HIS A 26 -4.81 10.63 -16.62
C HIS A 26 -4.91 10.27 -15.14
N GLY A 27 -5.01 8.99 -14.78
CA GLY A 27 -5.12 8.54 -13.40
C GLY A 27 -3.80 8.22 -12.70
N GLU A 28 -2.84 7.66 -13.41
CA GLU A 28 -1.60 7.13 -12.81
C GLU A 28 -0.55 8.18 -12.49
N LYS A 29 -0.45 9.24 -13.27
CA LYS A 29 0.56 10.31 -13.09
C LYS A 29 0.46 11.05 -11.76
N ASN A 30 -0.73 11.15 -11.17
CA ASN A 30 -0.93 11.80 -9.87
C ASN A 30 -0.41 10.94 -8.69
N GLY A 31 -0.51 9.63 -8.79
CA GLY A 31 0.00 8.69 -7.79
C GLY A 31 1.52 8.71 -7.72
N GLU A 32 2.19 8.60 -8.88
CA GLU A 32 3.65 8.59 -8.97
C GLU A 32 4.27 9.92 -8.51
N ALA A 33 3.70 11.06 -8.91
CA ALA A 33 4.18 12.37 -8.48
C ALA A 33 4.00 12.60 -6.97
N ARG A 34 2.91 12.06 -6.39
CA ARG A 34 2.68 12.08 -4.94
C ARG A 34 3.70 11.22 -4.21
N GLN A 35 3.91 10.00 -4.69
CA GLN A 35 4.88 9.07 -4.12
C GLN A 35 6.31 9.64 -4.18
N ALA A 36 6.72 10.24 -5.31
CA ALA A 36 8.01 10.89 -5.43
C ALA A 36 8.22 12.02 -4.43
N LYS A 37 7.19 12.82 -4.15
CA LYS A 37 7.23 13.87 -3.11
C LYS A 37 7.38 13.30 -1.71
N LEU A 38 6.71 12.20 -1.42
CA LEU A 38 6.83 11.52 -0.14
C LEU A 38 8.24 10.93 0.03
N MET A 39 8.76 10.29 -1.02
CA MET A 39 10.13 9.74 -1.05
C MET A 39 11.19 10.81 -0.80
N ALA A 40 11.03 12.01 -1.36
CA ALA A 40 11.95 13.13 -1.12
C ALA A 40 11.95 13.62 0.35
N GLY A 41 10.86 13.38 1.08
CA GLY A 41 10.74 13.72 2.51
C GLY A 41 11.27 12.64 3.45
N ALA A 42 11.41 11.41 2.99
CA ALA A 42 11.90 10.30 3.81
C ALA A 42 13.42 10.42 4.03
N LYS A 43 13.85 10.21 5.27
CA LYS A 43 15.28 10.16 5.65
C LYS A 43 15.76 8.73 5.85
N VAL A 44 14.83 7.83 6.10
CA VAL A 44 15.07 6.41 6.28
C VAL A 44 14.67 5.68 5.02
N SER A 45 15.58 4.86 4.48
CA SER A 45 15.28 4.06 3.29
C SER A 45 14.26 2.97 3.61
N LYS A 46 13.57 2.52 2.57
CA LYS A 46 12.60 1.41 2.67
C LYS A 46 13.23 0.17 3.32
N GLU A 47 14.45 -0.17 2.92
CA GLU A 47 15.17 -1.36 3.39
C GLU A 47 15.48 -1.26 4.88
N THR A 48 15.90 -0.08 5.35
CA THR A 48 16.17 0.17 6.77
C THR A 48 14.89 0.09 7.60
N ALA A 49 13.82 0.73 7.13
CA ALA A 49 12.52 0.68 7.77
C ALA A 49 11.93 -0.75 7.80
N GLN A 50 12.11 -1.50 6.70
CA GLN A 50 11.71 -2.90 6.61
C GLN A 50 12.44 -3.79 7.61
N ALA A 51 13.73 -3.57 7.82
CA ALA A 51 14.48 -4.30 8.83
C ALA A 51 13.95 -4.03 10.24
N SER A 52 13.61 -2.78 10.54
CA SER A 52 12.96 -2.41 11.82
C SER A 52 11.60 -3.08 12.00
N ALA A 53 10.79 -3.13 10.92
CA ALA A 53 9.48 -3.77 10.94
C ALA A 53 9.59 -5.29 11.15
N LEU A 54 10.48 -5.97 10.40
CA LEU A 54 10.69 -7.41 10.53
C LEU A 54 11.25 -7.81 11.90
N ALA A 55 12.01 -6.95 12.55
CA ALA A 55 12.47 -7.19 13.93
C ALA A 55 11.30 -7.28 14.93
N LYS A 56 10.14 -6.70 14.61
CA LYS A 56 8.93 -6.80 15.45
C LYS A 56 8.06 -8.01 15.12
N VAL A 57 8.24 -8.60 13.95
CA VAL A 57 7.45 -9.76 13.50
C VAL A 57 8.40 -10.91 13.13
N PRO A 58 8.81 -11.73 14.10
CA PRO A 58 9.69 -12.88 13.86
C PRO A 58 9.07 -13.83 12.82
N ASN A 59 9.89 -14.35 11.91
CA ASN A 59 9.48 -15.20 10.78
C ASN A 59 8.49 -14.52 9.81
N GLY A 60 8.36 -13.19 9.87
CA GLY A 60 7.50 -12.43 8.98
C GLY A 60 8.06 -12.33 7.57
N THR A 61 7.16 -12.29 6.60
CA THR A 61 7.45 -11.99 5.20
C THR A 61 6.67 -10.74 4.79
N VAL A 62 7.38 -9.72 4.28
CA VAL A 62 6.73 -8.51 3.80
C VAL A 62 5.93 -8.83 2.54
N LYS A 63 4.63 -8.61 2.59
CA LYS A 63 3.70 -8.76 1.49
C LYS A 63 3.56 -7.48 0.69
N GLU A 64 3.43 -6.36 1.39
CA GLU A 64 3.24 -5.04 0.80
C GLU A 64 3.99 -3.99 1.62
N SER A 65 4.32 -2.87 0.97
CA SER A 65 4.99 -1.75 1.64
C SER A 65 4.63 -0.45 0.96
N GLU A 66 4.22 0.52 1.75
CA GLU A 66 3.82 1.83 1.25
C GLU A 66 4.50 2.94 2.05
N LEU A 67 4.73 4.08 1.39
CA LEU A 67 5.15 5.31 2.03
C LEU A 67 3.98 6.28 2.01
N GLU A 68 3.51 6.66 3.17
CA GLU A 68 2.32 7.48 3.30
C GLU A 68 2.48 8.57 4.37
N LYS A 69 1.55 9.50 4.38
CA LYS A 69 1.47 10.53 5.42
C LYS A 69 0.25 10.29 6.27
N GLU A 70 0.47 9.90 7.51
CA GLU A 70 -0.57 9.64 8.47
C GLU A 70 -0.39 10.54 9.71
N HIS A 71 -1.48 11.18 10.16
CA HIS A 71 -1.47 12.10 11.31
C HIS A 71 -0.36 13.16 11.27
N GLY A 72 -0.02 13.62 10.06
CA GLY A 72 1.03 14.63 9.85
C GLY A 72 2.46 14.08 9.85
N LYS A 73 2.65 12.79 10.08
CA LYS A 73 3.94 12.11 10.02
C LYS A 73 4.10 11.35 8.71
N LEU A 74 5.34 11.29 8.22
CA LEU A 74 5.69 10.45 7.09
C LEU A 74 6.10 9.08 7.63
N ILE A 75 5.42 8.03 7.19
CA ILE A 75 5.60 6.67 7.68
C ILE A 75 5.79 5.68 6.54
N TRP A 76 6.59 4.66 6.81
CA TRP A 76 6.62 3.42 6.04
C TRP A 76 5.64 2.44 6.67
N SER A 77 4.63 2.00 5.93
CA SER A 77 3.70 0.95 6.32
C SER A 77 4.09 -0.36 5.66
N PHE A 78 4.17 -1.42 6.45
CA PHE A 78 4.53 -2.77 6.00
C PHE A 78 3.46 -3.77 6.39
N ASP A 79 2.89 -4.44 5.41
CA ASP A 79 2.04 -5.60 5.62
C ASP A 79 2.89 -6.86 5.67
N ILE A 80 2.93 -7.50 6.81
CA ILE A 80 3.78 -8.66 7.08
C ILE A 80 2.90 -9.88 7.39
N THR A 81 3.13 -10.95 6.64
CA THR A 81 2.50 -12.25 6.88
C THR A 81 3.45 -13.18 7.62
N THR A 82 2.90 -14.07 8.44
CA THR A 82 3.64 -15.15 9.10
C THR A 82 3.12 -16.51 8.65
N PRO A 83 3.98 -17.55 8.59
CA PRO A 83 3.55 -18.88 8.12
C PRO A 83 2.50 -19.54 9.03
N ASP A 84 2.45 -19.13 10.29
CA ASP A 84 1.59 -19.74 11.30
C ASP A 84 0.22 -19.05 11.46
N SER A 85 -0.01 -17.93 10.74
CA SER A 85 -1.27 -17.17 10.84
C SER A 85 -1.72 -16.68 9.47
N LYS A 86 -3.05 -16.55 9.31
CA LYS A 86 -3.67 -15.89 8.18
C LYS A 86 -3.82 -14.38 8.38
N ASP A 87 -3.49 -13.90 9.59
CA ASP A 87 -3.57 -12.48 9.91
C ASP A 87 -2.40 -11.73 9.25
N ILE A 88 -2.65 -10.49 8.90
CA ILE A 88 -1.61 -9.57 8.46
C ILE A 88 -1.19 -8.72 9.66
N LYS A 89 0.12 -8.61 9.86
CA LYS A 89 0.71 -7.65 10.80
C LYS A 89 1.07 -6.38 10.03
N GLU A 90 0.34 -5.31 10.27
CA GLU A 90 0.70 -4.00 9.76
C GLU A 90 1.67 -3.32 10.73
N VAL A 91 2.84 -2.97 10.23
CA VAL A 91 3.88 -2.31 11.02
C VAL A 91 4.16 -0.94 10.42
N ALA A 92 3.88 0.11 11.19
CA ALA A 92 4.20 1.48 10.82
C ALA A 92 5.54 1.90 11.39
N VAL A 93 6.43 2.39 10.53
CA VAL A 93 7.78 2.86 10.88
C VAL A 93 7.91 4.33 10.48
N ASP A 94 8.39 5.15 11.39
CA ASP A 94 8.66 6.57 11.11
C ASP A 94 9.73 6.71 10.01
N ALA A 95 9.38 7.35 8.90
CA ALA A 95 10.28 7.51 7.77
C ALA A 95 11.38 8.56 7.98
N ILE A 96 11.38 9.24 9.11
CA ILE A 96 12.40 10.22 9.49
C ILE A 96 13.38 9.62 10.49
N THR A 97 12.89 8.91 11.51
CA THR A 97 13.72 8.37 12.61
C THR A 97 14.05 6.88 12.45
N GLY A 98 13.20 6.12 11.75
CA GLY A 98 13.32 4.66 11.64
C GLY A 98 12.71 3.89 12.81
N ASP A 99 12.04 4.59 13.73
CA ASP A 99 11.39 3.96 14.88
C ASP A 99 10.06 3.32 14.49
N VAL A 100 9.77 2.17 15.08
CA VAL A 100 8.45 1.53 14.93
C VAL A 100 7.43 2.31 15.76
N ILE A 101 6.40 2.83 15.09
CA ILE A 101 5.33 3.64 15.69
C ILE A 101 4.21 2.73 16.21
N SER A 102 3.76 1.81 15.39
CA SER A 102 2.67 0.89 15.72
C SER A 102 2.87 -0.48 15.10
N VAL A 103 2.27 -1.48 15.73
CA VAL A 103 2.12 -2.83 15.20
C VAL A 103 0.65 -3.22 15.39
N GLU A 104 -0.07 -3.33 14.29
CA GLU A 104 -1.48 -3.71 14.29
C GLU A 104 -1.64 -5.12 13.72
N THR A 105 -2.76 -5.76 14.04
CA THR A 105 -3.09 -7.08 13.51
C THR A 105 -4.43 -6.99 12.82
N GLU A 106 -4.44 -7.28 11.53
CA GLU A 106 -5.65 -7.39 10.73
C GLU A 106 -6.01 -8.86 10.54
N THR A 107 -7.20 -9.23 11.00
CA THR A 107 -7.73 -10.57 10.74
C THR A 107 -8.29 -10.65 9.33
N PRO A 108 -8.47 -11.87 8.76
CA PRO A 108 -9.13 -12.03 7.47
C PRO A 108 -10.54 -11.41 7.42
N ALA A 109 -11.21 -11.29 8.57
CA ALA A 109 -12.51 -10.64 8.66
C ALA A 109 -12.42 -9.12 8.52
N ASP A 110 -11.38 -8.50 9.09
CA ASP A 110 -11.13 -7.06 8.97
C ASP A 110 -10.74 -6.71 7.54
N GLN A 111 -9.89 -7.50 6.90
CA GLN A 111 -9.51 -7.35 5.50
C GLN A 111 -10.71 -7.44 4.54
N ALA A 112 -11.60 -8.39 4.79
CA ALA A 112 -12.83 -8.54 4.00
C ALA A 112 -13.77 -7.35 4.18
N LYS A 113 -13.81 -6.76 5.38
CA LYS A 113 -14.61 -5.58 5.68
C LYS A 113 -14.07 -4.34 4.99
N GLU A 114 -12.76 -4.10 5.05
CA GLU A 114 -12.11 -2.99 4.37
C GLU A 114 -12.29 -3.07 2.85
N ALA A 115 -12.08 -4.25 2.26
CA ALA A 115 -12.31 -4.47 0.84
C ALA A 115 -13.77 -4.20 0.42
N ALA A 116 -14.73 -4.52 1.27
CA ALA A 116 -16.15 -4.24 1.03
C ALA A 116 -16.46 -2.73 1.14
N GLU A 117 -15.85 -2.04 2.09
CA GLU A 117 -15.99 -0.58 2.26
C GLU A 117 -15.39 0.20 1.10
N ASP A 118 -14.24 -0.22 0.61
CA ASP A 118 -13.59 0.42 -0.55
C ASP A 118 -14.36 0.18 -1.85
N ALA A 119 -14.90 -1.02 -2.04
CA ALA A 119 -15.80 -1.33 -3.15
C ALA A 119 -17.11 -0.50 -3.10
N ALA A 120 -17.63 -0.22 -1.91
CA ALA A 120 -18.82 0.61 -1.72
C ALA A 120 -18.53 2.09 -1.99
N LYS A 121 -17.34 2.58 -1.64
CA LYS A 121 -16.89 3.96 -1.92
C LYS A 121 -16.66 4.19 -3.41
N ALA A 122 -16.07 3.22 -4.11
CA ALA A 122 -15.85 3.29 -5.55
C ALA A 122 -17.17 3.45 -6.34
N LYS A 123 -18.24 2.77 -5.92
CA LYS A 123 -19.57 2.89 -6.55
C LYS A 123 -20.28 4.22 -6.29
N LYS A 124 -19.91 4.93 -5.22
CA LYS A 124 -20.53 6.20 -4.83
C LYS A 124 -19.93 7.42 -5.53
N GLY A 125 -18.82 7.25 -6.23
CA GLY A 125 -18.12 8.30 -6.97
C GLY A 125 -18.63 8.49 -8.41
N GLU A 126 -19.47 7.60 -8.95
CA GLU A 126 -19.90 7.64 -10.34
C GLU A 126 -21.26 8.34 -10.57
N ASP A 127 -21.96 8.74 -9.52
CA ASP A 127 -23.26 9.45 -9.64
C ASP A 127 -23.13 10.95 -9.31
N LYS A 128 -22.34 11.67 -10.10
CA LYS A 128 -22.41 13.15 -10.16
C LYS A 128 -22.09 13.62 -11.56
N ASP A 129 -23.06 13.56 -12.43
CA ASP A 129 -23.27 14.51 -13.53
C ASP A 129 -24.53 15.31 -13.25
#